data_ff75fd5d462b9783830a0facb111142c
#
_entry.id   ff75fd5d462b9783830a0facb111142c
#
_cell.length_a   1.000
_cell.length_b   1.000
_cell.length_c   1.000
_cell.angle_alpha   90.00
_cell.angle_beta   90.00
_cell.angle_gamma   90.00
#
_symmetry.space_group_name_H-M   'P 1'
#
loop_
_entity.id
_entity.type
_entity.pdbx_description
1 polymer ?
#
loop_
_entity_poly.entity_id
_entity_poly.type
_entity_poly.pdbx_seq_one_letter_code
_entity_poly.pdbx_strand_id
1 'polypeptide(L)'
;MYIGNLSNRNKGIIFIILSAFGFAMMSAFVKLSGDLPSFQKTFFRNIVSVIVAFTVIIKNKGSFLGKKENQKALILRSIFGTLGILFNYYSIDRLILSDANMLNKLSPFFVIIFSALFLKEKIKPKQGLAVVIAFIGALFIIKPSFSFEVIPAIVGILGGISAAAAYTYVRFLGGKEKPDTIVFYFSFFSSIITLPIMLAVYKPMSIIQLLYLILAGVFASIGQFGITLAYKYAPAKEISIFDYTNIIFSAIISLVLFGVLPDWLSVIGYLIIFGSSFYMFIFNKKLDSFDQNIKAKEINS
;
A
#
# COMPACT_ATOMS: atom_id res chain seq x y z
N MET A 1 15.93 20.87 8.83
CA MET A 1 16.65 20.22 7.72
C MET A 1 15.86 20.45 6.44
N TYR A 2 16.37 21.25 5.49
CA TYR A 2 15.62 21.60 4.27
C TYR A 2 15.61 20.39 3.33
N ILE A 3 14.44 19.82 3.06
CA ILE A 3 14.20 18.69 2.11
C ILE A 3 14.74 19.04 0.70
N GLY A 4 14.88 20.34 0.36
CA GLY A 4 15.40 20.80 -0.93
C GLY A 4 16.79 20.28 -1.29
N ASN A 5 17.68 20.15 -0.34
CA ASN A 5 19.09 19.80 -0.57
C ASN A 5 19.41 18.30 -0.54
N LEU A 6 18.37 17.44 -0.32
CA LEU A 6 18.54 15.99 -0.28
C LEU A 6 18.57 15.38 -1.69
N SER A 7 19.33 14.28 -1.85
CA SER A 7 19.28 13.48 -3.07
C SER A 7 17.85 12.95 -3.31
N ASN A 8 17.48 12.72 -4.57
CA ASN A 8 16.15 12.18 -4.91
C ASN A 8 15.88 10.85 -4.20
N ARG A 9 16.88 9.97 -4.04
CA ARG A 9 16.76 8.73 -3.29
C ARG A 9 16.40 8.99 -1.82
N ASN A 10 17.06 9.93 -1.16
CA ASN A 10 16.77 10.26 0.25
C ASN A 10 15.37 10.87 0.41
N LYS A 11 14.94 11.71 -0.54
CA LYS A 11 13.54 12.20 -0.60
C LYS A 11 12.57 11.04 -0.73
N GLY A 12 12.83 10.10 -1.62
CA GLY A 12 12.01 8.89 -1.76
C GLY A 12 11.91 8.08 -0.48
N ILE A 13 13.02 7.88 0.24
CA ILE A 13 13.04 7.16 1.54
C ILE A 13 12.21 7.90 2.60
N ILE A 14 12.34 9.20 2.72
CA ILE A 14 11.57 9.98 3.70
C ILE A 14 10.07 9.88 3.40
N PHE A 15 9.68 10.04 2.13
CA PHE A 15 8.28 9.98 1.74
C PHE A 15 7.67 8.58 1.91
N ILE A 16 8.43 7.49 1.69
CA ILE A 16 7.89 6.14 1.88
C ILE A 16 7.76 5.80 3.38
N ILE A 17 8.66 6.26 4.24
CA ILE A 17 8.54 6.11 5.70
C ILE A 17 7.34 6.93 6.22
N LEU A 18 7.16 8.16 5.75
CA LEU A 18 6.01 8.99 6.09
C LEU A 18 4.70 8.34 5.62
N SER A 19 4.71 7.74 4.42
CA SER A 19 3.59 6.95 3.91
C SER A 19 3.30 5.76 4.81
N ALA A 20 4.32 5.02 5.21
CA ALA A 20 4.20 3.85 6.08
C ALA A 20 3.58 4.22 7.44
N PHE A 21 4.00 5.33 8.04
CA PHE A 21 3.40 5.88 9.25
C PHE A 21 1.94 6.29 9.02
N GLY A 22 1.66 7.03 7.94
CA GLY A 22 0.31 7.46 7.60
C GLY A 22 -0.65 6.28 7.44
N PHE A 23 -0.24 5.22 6.74
CA PHE A 23 -1.08 4.03 6.59
C PHE A 23 -1.23 3.22 7.88
N ALA A 24 -0.23 3.17 8.76
CA ALA A 24 -0.35 2.52 10.06
C ALA A 24 -1.36 3.24 10.95
N MET A 25 -1.28 4.58 11.03
CA MET A 25 -2.25 5.40 11.77
C MET A 25 -3.67 5.31 11.15
N MET A 26 -3.78 5.36 9.83
CA MET A 26 -5.06 5.13 9.14
C MET A 26 -5.68 3.79 9.57
N SER A 27 -4.91 2.71 9.52
CA SER A 27 -5.38 1.37 9.91
C SER A 27 -5.84 1.31 11.36
N ALA A 28 -5.14 2.01 12.25
CA ALA A 28 -5.52 2.12 13.67
C ALA A 28 -6.87 2.82 13.84
N PHE A 29 -7.08 3.96 13.20
CA PHE A 29 -8.35 4.68 13.28
C PHE A 29 -9.50 3.93 12.62
N VAL A 30 -9.24 3.20 11.53
CA VAL A 30 -10.22 2.28 10.93
C VAL A 30 -10.62 1.20 11.91
N LYS A 31 -9.67 0.61 12.66
CA LYS A 31 -9.95 -0.38 13.69
C LYS A 31 -10.72 0.22 14.88
N LEU A 32 -10.32 1.41 15.34
CA LEU A 32 -11.01 2.15 16.42
C LEU A 32 -12.45 2.55 16.05
N SER A 33 -12.78 2.70 14.77
CA SER A 33 -14.16 2.98 14.34
C SER A 33 -15.14 1.81 14.60
N GLY A 34 -14.64 0.66 15.05
CA GLY A 34 -15.44 -0.47 15.51
C GLY A 34 -16.17 -1.20 14.39
N ASP A 35 -17.33 -1.76 14.72
CA ASP A 35 -18.10 -2.65 13.83
C ASP A 35 -18.95 -1.88 12.81
N LEU A 36 -18.32 -1.03 12.02
CA LEU A 36 -18.93 -0.38 10.86
C LEU A 36 -18.62 -1.17 9.59
N PRO A 37 -19.53 -1.21 8.59
CA PRO A 37 -19.28 -1.86 7.30
C PRO A 37 -18.03 -1.32 6.61
N SER A 38 -17.20 -2.18 6.02
CA SER A 38 -15.97 -1.76 5.33
C SER A 38 -16.23 -0.76 4.20
N PHE A 39 -17.39 -0.83 3.53
CA PHE A 39 -17.81 0.15 2.52
C PHE A 39 -18.05 1.53 3.13
N GLN A 40 -18.66 1.60 4.30
CA GLN A 40 -18.90 2.85 5.04
C GLN A 40 -17.57 3.47 5.49
N LYS A 41 -16.70 2.67 6.10
CA LYS A 41 -15.34 3.11 6.46
C LYS A 41 -14.56 3.64 5.26
N THR A 42 -14.61 2.92 4.13
CA THR A 42 -13.93 3.31 2.89
C THR A 42 -14.47 4.61 2.33
N PHE A 43 -15.79 4.79 2.29
CA PHE A 43 -16.42 6.01 1.79
C PHE A 43 -16.00 7.24 2.60
N PHE A 44 -16.21 7.23 3.92
CA PHE A 44 -15.89 8.38 4.78
C PHE A 44 -14.39 8.72 4.74
N ARG A 45 -13.54 7.72 4.80
CA ARG A 45 -12.09 7.91 4.66
C ARG A 45 -11.72 8.55 3.32
N ASN A 46 -12.33 8.09 2.23
CA ASN A 46 -12.00 8.60 0.89
C ASN A 46 -12.54 10.01 0.65
N ILE A 47 -13.71 10.38 1.18
CA ILE A 47 -14.23 11.76 1.10
C ILE A 47 -13.23 12.75 1.70
N VAL A 48 -12.62 12.45 2.84
CA VAL A 48 -11.58 13.31 3.42
C VAL A 48 -10.37 13.40 2.46
N SER A 49 -9.95 12.28 1.89
CA SER A 49 -8.85 12.28 0.91
C SER A 49 -9.19 13.06 -0.36
N VAL A 50 -10.45 13.05 -0.81
CA VAL A 50 -10.95 13.90 -1.92
C VAL A 50 -10.79 15.36 -1.57
N ILE A 51 -11.25 15.78 -0.39
CA ILE A 51 -11.17 17.19 0.06
C ILE A 51 -9.71 17.66 0.12
N VAL A 52 -8.83 16.84 0.71
CA VAL A 52 -7.41 17.15 0.79
C VAL A 52 -6.79 17.28 -0.61
N ALA A 53 -7.00 16.29 -1.48
CA ALA A 53 -6.44 16.29 -2.82
C ALA A 53 -7.03 17.43 -3.69
N PHE A 54 -8.32 17.73 -3.56
CA PHE A 54 -8.99 18.84 -4.21
C PHE A 54 -8.33 20.17 -3.83
N THR A 55 -8.11 20.41 -2.54
CA THR A 55 -7.45 21.63 -2.06
C THR A 55 -6.03 21.76 -2.63
N VAL A 56 -5.28 20.66 -2.68
CA VAL A 56 -3.92 20.65 -3.25
C VAL A 56 -3.94 20.92 -4.75
N ILE A 57 -4.90 20.35 -5.51
CA ILE A 57 -5.04 20.60 -6.95
C ILE A 57 -5.33 22.06 -7.24
N ILE A 58 -6.27 22.69 -6.52
CA ILE A 58 -6.59 24.10 -6.70
C ILE A 58 -5.34 24.96 -6.44
N LYS A 59 -4.65 24.71 -5.31
CA LYS A 59 -3.44 25.46 -4.96
C LYS A 59 -2.34 25.32 -6.02
N ASN A 60 -2.18 24.13 -6.59
CA ASN A 60 -1.14 23.82 -7.57
C ASN A 60 -1.59 24.07 -9.03
N LYS A 61 -2.81 24.56 -9.25
CA LYS A 61 -3.42 24.70 -10.59
C LYS A 61 -3.28 23.41 -11.40
N GLY A 62 -3.64 22.27 -10.77
CA GLY A 62 -3.54 20.93 -11.35
C GLY A 62 -4.79 20.54 -12.15
N SER A 63 -4.77 19.34 -12.75
CA SER A 63 -5.92 18.74 -13.41
C SER A 63 -6.61 17.74 -12.48
N PHE A 64 -7.94 17.79 -12.42
CA PHE A 64 -8.75 16.82 -11.67
C PHE A 64 -8.84 15.47 -12.39
N LEU A 65 -8.92 15.47 -13.71
CA LEU A 65 -9.15 14.28 -14.52
C LEU A 65 -7.88 13.67 -15.11
N GLY A 66 -6.76 14.42 -15.10
CA GLY A 66 -5.53 13.99 -15.75
C GLY A 66 -5.64 14.02 -17.29
N LYS A 67 -4.65 13.44 -17.97
CA LYS A 67 -4.58 13.38 -19.43
C LYS A 67 -5.44 12.25 -19.99
N LYS A 68 -6.04 12.45 -21.17
CA LYS A 68 -6.85 11.42 -21.87
C LYS A 68 -6.11 10.11 -22.07
N GLU A 69 -4.82 10.17 -22.40
CA GLU A 69 -3.95 9.03 -22.64
C GLU A 69 -3.78 8.13 -21.41
N ASN A 70 -3.92 8.70 -20.21
CA ASN A 70 -3.70 8.03 -18.94
C ASN A 70 -4.99 7.51 -18.27
N GLN A 71 -6.17 7.75 -18.85
CA GLN A 71 -7.46 7.41 -18.25
C GLN A 71 -7.57 5.93 -17.90
N LYS A 72 -7.18 5.03 -18.80
CA LYS A 72 -7.20 3.59 -18.54
C LYS A 72 -6.37 3.23 -17.29
N ALA A 73 -5.17 3.81 -17.17
CA ALA A 73 -4.31 3.57 -16.01
C ALA A 73 -4.88 4.16 -14.71
N LEU A 74 -5.48 5.35 -14.77
CA LEU A 74 -6.14 5.99 -13.62
C LEU A 74 -7.35 5.17 -13.14
N ILE A 75 -8.19 4.67 -14.06
CA ILE A 75 -9.34 3.82 -13.75
C ILE A 75 -8.88 2.50 -13.12
N LEU A 76 -7.94 1.78 -13.75
CA LEU A 76 -7.45 0.50 -13.24
C LEU A 76 -6.75 0.65 -11.88
N ARG A 77 -5.94 1.72 -11.71
CA ARG A 77 -5.40 2.09 -10.40
C ARG A 77 -6.51 2.27 -9.36
N SER A 78 -7.61 2.89 -9.74
CA SER A 78 -8.72 3.19 -8.83
C SER A 78 -9.54 1.95 -8.49
N ILE A 79 -9.80 1.08 -9.45
CA ILE A 79 -10.48 -0.21 -9.22
C ILE A 79 -9.67 -1.06 -8.25
N PHE A 80 -8.41 -1.35 -8.60
CA PHE A 80 -7.55 -2.19 -7.76
C PHE A 80 -7.27 -1.56 -6.40
N GLY A 81 -7.12 -0.23 -6.36
CA GLY A 81 -6.94 0.48 -5.10
C GLY A 81 -8.16 0.38 -4.19
N THR A 82 -9.37 0.48 -4.74
CA THR A 82 -10.63 0.35 -3.97
C THR A 82 -10.80 -1.07 -3.44
N LEU A 83 -10.58 -2.09 -4.29
CA LEU A 83 -10.62 -3.50 -3.85
C LEU A 83 -9.59 -3.76 -2.75
N GLY A 84 -8.37 -3.25 -2.92
CA GLY A 84 -7.30 -3.37 -1.93
C GLY A 84 -7.69 -2.78 -0.57
N ILE A 85 -8.34 -1.61 -0.54
CA ILE A 85 -8.83 -1.00 0.70
C ILE A 85 -9.92 -1.86 1.34
N LEU A 86 -10.93 -2.27 0.58
CA LEU A 86 -12.05 -3.06 1.10
C LEU A 86 -11.58 -4.37 1.74
N PHE A 87 -10.71 -5.10 1.04
CA PHE A 87 -10.14 -6.35 1.55
C PHE A 87 -9.25 -6.11 2.78
N ASN A 88 -8.42 -5.06 2.75
CA ASN A 88 -7.57 -4.74 3.89
C ASN A 88 -8.39 -4.33 5.12
N TYR A 89 -9.46 -3.55 4.96
CA TYR A 89 -10.31 -3.14 6.09
C TYR A 89 -11.07 -4.31 6.69
N TYR A 90 -11.57 -5.23 5.86
CA TYR A 90 -12.15 -6.47 6.32
C TYR A 90 -11.16 -7.29 7.18
N SER A 91 -9.91 -7.33 6.76
CA SER A 91 -8.83 -8.03 7.46
C SER A 91 -8.43 -7.32 8.77
N ILE A 92 -8.28 -5.99 8.76
CA ILE A 92 -7.94 -5.16 9.94
C ILE A 92 -8.97 -5.32 11.05
N ASP A 93 -10.24 -5.40 10.72
CA ASP A 93 -11.33 -5.53 11.71
C ASP A 93 -11.29 -6.88 12.45
N ARG A 94 -10.68 -7.91 11.85
CA ARG A 94 -10.76 -9.30 12.34
C ARG A 94 -9.42 -9.89 12.77
N LEU A 95 -8.31 -9.28 12.38
CA LEU A 95 -6.95 -9.71 12.73
C LEU A 95 -6.27 -8.70 13.66
N ILE A 96 -5.14 -9.09 14.22
CA ILE A 96 -4.21 -8.15 14.84
C ILE A 96 -3.75 -7.15 13.78
N LEU A 97 -3.66 -5.86 14.14
CA LEU A 97 -3.37 -4.78 13.19
C LEU A 97 -2.07 -5.01 12.40
N SER A 98 -1.03 -5.49 13.07
CA SER A 98 0.25 -5.79 12.46
C SER A 98 0.17 -6.99 11.51
N ASP A 99 -0.61 -8.03 11.85
CA ASP A 99 -0.82 -9.21 10.99
C ASP A 99 -1.51 -8.82 9.67
N ALA A 100 -2.63 -8.09 9.78
CA ALA A 100 -3.37 -7.61 8.61
C ALA A 100 -2.49 -6.74 7.69
N ASN A 101 -1.71 -5.83 8.28
CA ASN A 101 -0.81 -4.97 7.52
C ASN A 101 0.36 -5.75 6.91
N MET A 102 0.89 -6.78 7.61
CA MET A 102 1.97 -7.61 7.06
C MET A 102 1.51 -8.45 5.87
N LEU A 103 0.30 -9.03 5.91
CA LEU A 103 -0.27 -9.74 4.77
C LEU A 103 -0.42 -8.83 3.54
N ASN A 104 -0.80 -7.57 3.74
CA ASN A 104 -0.82 -6.58 2.67
C ASN A 104 0.58 -6.29 2.10
N LYS A 105 1.63 -6.37 2.91
CA LYS A 105 3.03 -6.21 2.49
C LYS A 105 3.61 -7.39 1.70
N LEU A 106 2.80 -8.39 1.36
CA LEU A 106 3.14 -9.35 0.31
C LEU A 106 3.03 -8.75 -1.11
N SER A 107 2.46 -7.56 -1.24
CA SER A 107 2.28 -6.88 -2.55
C SER A 107 3.54 -6.81 -3.42
N PRO A 108 4.78 -6.55 -2.95
CA PRO A 108 5.97 -6.57 -3.80
C PRO A 108 6.24 -7.93 -4.47
N PHE A 109 5.91 -9.02 -3.81
CA PHE A 109 6.07 -10.37 -4.37
C PHE A 109 5.04 -10.65 -5.46
N PHE A 110 3.80 -10.18 -5.28
CA PHE A 110 2.78 -10.26 -6.33
C PHE A 110 3.14 -9.42 -7.55
N VAL A 111 3.82 -8.28 -7.39
CA VAL A 111 4.34 -7.50 -8.53
C VAL A 111 5.28 -8.33 -9.39
N ILE A 112 6.15 -9.18 -8.79
CA ILE A 112 7.03 -10.07 -9.55
C ILE A 112 6.24 -11.10 -10.34
N ILE A 113 5.23 -11.72 -9.70
CA ILE A 113 4.36 -12.70 -10.34
C ILE A 113 3.61 -12.03 -11.52
N PHE A 114 3.07 -10.84 -11.33
CA PHE A 114 2.36 -10.09 -12.38
C PHE A 114 3.28 -9.68 -13.52
N SER A 115 4.51 -9.24 -13.23
CA SER A 115 5.49 -8.96 -14.28
C SER A 115 5.77 -10.20 -15.13
N ALA A 116 5.88 -11.37 -14.53
CA ALA A 116 6.08 -12.60 -15.29
C ALA A 116 4.86 -12.99 -16.12
N LEU A 117 3.65 -12.91 -15.54
CA LEU A 117 2.41 -13.34 -16.21
C LEU A 117 1.99 -12.39 -17.34
N PHE A 118 2.04 -11.07 -17.10
CA PHE A 118 1.50 -10.06 -18.02
C PHE A 118 2.54 -9.45 -18.95
N LEU A 119 3.78 -9.25 -18.45
CA LEU A 119 4.87 -8.68 -19.24
C LEU A 119 5.77 -9.76 -19.85
N LYS A 120 5.49 -11.05 -19.57
CA LYS A 120 6.29 -12.20 -20.02
C LYS A 120 7.77 -12.11 -19.61
N GLU A 121 8.05 -11.38 -18.53
CA GLU A 121 9.39 -11.29 -17.95
C GLU A 121 9.77 -12.63 -17.31
N LYS A 122 11.01 -13.08 -17.55
CA LYS A 122 11.49 -14.31 -16.91
C LYS A 122 11.78 -14.06 -15.44
N ILE A 123 11.07 -14.77 -14.55
CA ILE A 123 11.42 -14.79 -13.12
C ILE A 123 12.78 -15.44 -12.97
N LYS A 124 13.75 -14.71 -12.42
CA LYS A 124 15.05 -15.29 -12.09
C LYS A 124 14.89 -16.28 -10.91
N PRO A 125 15.63 -17.42 -10.89
CA PRO A 125 15.46 -18.44 -9.84
C PRO A 125 15.52 -17.87 -8.41
N LYS A 126 16.40 -16.90 -8.16
CA LYS A 126 16.52 -16.21 -6.87
C LYS A 126 15.27 -15.38 -6.51
N GLN A 127 14.60 -14.81 -7.49
CA GLN A 127 13.33 -14.09 -7.29
C GLN A 127 12.20 -15.08 -6.97
N GLY A 128 12.12 -16.19 -7.70
CA GLY A 128 11.15 -17.24 -7.43
C GLY A 128 11.31 -17.83 -6.03
N LEU A 129 12.56 -18.09 -5.60
CA LEU A 129 12.84 -18.56 -4.24
C LEU A 129 12.38 -17.54 -3.18
N ALA A 130 12.64 -16.26 -3.36
CA ALA A 130 12.20 -15.22 -2.44
C ALA A 130 10.68 -15.15 -2.33
N VAL A 131 9.95 -15.30 -3.45
CA VAL A 131 8.49 -15.38 -3.46
C VAL A 131 8.01 -16.57 -2.62
N VAL A 132 8.56 -17.77 -2.85
CA VAL A 132 8.19 -18.98 -2.08
C VAL A 132 8.45 -18.79 -0.58
N ILE A 133 9.62 -18.26 -0.21
CA ILE A 133 9.98 -18.01 1.20
C ILE A 133 9.00 -17.00 1.83
N ALA A 134 8.62 -15.93 1.12
CA ALA A 134 7.67 -14.96 1.63
C ALA A 134 6.28 -15.58 1.87
N PHE A 135 5.81 -16.46 0.98
CA PHE A 135 4.55 -17.19 1.19
C PHE A 135 4.63 -18.18 2.36
N ILE A 136 5.77 -18.83 2.57
CA ILE A 136 5.98 -19.64 3.78
C ILE A 136 5.86 -18.74 5.03
N GLY A 137 6.49 -17.57 5.04
CA GLY A 137 6.34 -16.61 6.13
C GLY A 137 4.88 -16.19 6.36
N ALA A 138 4.10 -16.04 5.29
CA ALA A 138 2.67 -15.74 5.42
C ALA A 138 1.88 -16.87 6.10
N LEU A 139 2.26 -18.14 5.90
CA LEU A 139 1.61 -19.26 6.58
C LEU A 139 1.77 -19.21 8.09
N PHE A 140 2.89 -18.71 8.61
CA PHE A 140 3.09 -18.50 10.04
C PHE A 140 2.14 -17.45 10.63
N ILE A 141 1.75 -16.45 9.83
CA ILE A 141 0.79 -15.41 10.23
C ILE A 141 -0.64 -15.93 10.13
N ILE A 142 -0.94 -16.64 9.04
CA ILE A 142 -2.29 -17.19 8.75
C ILE A 142 -2.66 -18.29 9.74
N LYS A 143 -1.67 -19.13 10.14
CA LYS A 143 -1.87 -20.29 11.02
C LYS A 143 -3.02 -21.16 10.48
N PRO A 144 -2.87 -21.73 9.27
CA PRO A 144 -3.95 -22.37 8.58
C PRO A 144 -4.59 -23.46 9.46
N SER A 145 -5.88 -23.32 9.70
CA SER A 145 -6.75 -24.30 10.34
C SER A 145 -7.88 -24.61 9.36
N PHE A 146 -8.51 -25.80 9.49
CA PHE A 146 -9.69 -26.14 8.70
C PHE A 146 -10.96 -25.42 9.22
N SER A 147 -10.80 -24.21 9.79
CA SER A 147 -11.87 -23.38 10.31
C SER A 147 -12.05 -22.11 9.47
N PHE A 148 -13.22 -21.47 9.56
CA PHE A 148 -13.50 -20.21 8.89
C PHE A 148 -12.67 -19.02 9.44
N GLU A 149 -11.91 -19.21 10.52
CA GLU A 149 -11.02 -18.22 11.12
C GLU A 149 -9.87 -17.79 10.17
N VAL A 150 -9.58 -18.58 9.14
CA VAL A 150 -8.56 -18.28 8.11
C VAL A 150 -9.07 -17.25 7.08
N ILE A 151 -10.38 -17.06 6.92
CA ILE A 151 -10.95 -16.18 5.89
C ILE A 151 -10.39 -14.75 5.96
N PRO A 152 -10.32 -14.07 7.13
CA PRO A 152 -9.77 -12.72 7.19
C PRO A 152 -8.33 -12.61 6.69
N ALA A 153 -7.53 -13.65 6.91
CA ALA A 153 -6.14 -13.68 6.45
C ALA A 153 -6.05 -13.85 4.92
N ILE A 154 -6.87 -14.74 4.36
CA ILE A 154 -6.97 -14.92 2.89
C ILE A 154 -7.42 -13.60 2.23
N VAL A 155 -8.43 -12.95 2.80
CA VAL A 155 -8.90 -11.64 2.31
C VAL A 155 -7.79 -10.59 2.43
N GLY A 156 -6.96 -10.63 3.48
CA GLY A 156 -5.78 -9.78 3.64
C GLY A 156 -4.76 -9.97 2.50
N ILE A 157 -4.53 -11.21 2.07
CA ILE A 157 -3.67 -11.52 0.90
C ILE A 157 -4.29 -10.97 -0.38
N LEU A 158 -5.60 -11.12 -0.61
CA LEU A 158 -6.31 -10.52 -1.75
C LEU A 158 -6.17 -8.99 -1.74
N GLY A 159 -6.16 -8.38 -0.55
CA GLY A 159 -5.81 -6.97 -0.37
C GLY A 159 -4.40 -6.65 -0.86
N GLY A 160 -3.42 -7.47 -0.53
CA GLY A 160 -2.03 -7.36 -1.00
C GLY A 160 -1.89 -7.52 -2.52
N ILE A 161 -2.62 -8.46 -3.12
CA ILE A 161 -2.68 -8.66 -4.59
C ILE A 161 -3.24 -7.40 -5.27
N SER A 162 -4.37 -6.90 -4.76
CA SER A 162 -5.01 -5.70 -5.30
C SER A 162 -4.12 -4.46 -5.13
N ALA A 163 -3.45 -4.33 -3.99
CA ALA A 163 -2.47 -3.26 -3.76
C ALA A 163 -1.29 -3.34 -4.73
N ALA A 164 -0.78 -4.54 -5.03
CA ALA A 164 0.29 -4.75 -6.02
C ALA A 164 -0.11 -4.23 -7.40
N ALA A 165 -1.31 -4.58 -7.86
CA ALA A 165 -1.84 -4.07 -9.12
C ALA A 165 -1.97 -2.53 -9.09
N ALA A 166 -2.58 -1.97 -8.04
CA ALA A 166 -2.75 -0.53 -7.89
C ALA A 166 -1.40 0.22 -7.90
N TYR A 167 -0.41 -0.23 -7.15
CA TYR A 167 0.92 0.40 -7.10
C TYR A 167 1.70 0.28 -8.40
N THR A 168 1.47 -0.78 -9.17
CA THR A 168 2.03 -0.90 -10.53
C THR A 168 1.54 0.23 -11.41
N TYR A 169 0.24 0.56 -11.35
CA TYR A 169 -0.31 1.71 -12.07
C TYR A 169 0.15 3.06 -11.51
N VAL A 170 0.34 3.20 -10.19
CA VAL A 170 0.94 4.43 -9.61
C VAL A 170 2.35 4.66 -10.16
N ARG A 171 3.16 3.60 -10.28
CA ARG A 171 4.50 3.68 -10.89
C ARG A 171 4.42 4.07 -12.37
N PHE A 172 3.51 3.46 -13.14
CA PHE A 172 3.31 3.78 -14.55
C PHE A 172 2.89 5.24 -14.77
N LEU A 173 2.06 5.77 -13.85
CA LEU A 173 1.58 7.17 -13.88
C LEU A 173 2.64 8.16 -13.35
N GLY A 174 3.63 7.67 -12.62
CA GLY A 174 4.72 8.49 -12.09
C GLY A 174 5.47 9.24 -13.18
N GLY A 175 5.54 10.57 -13.07
CA GLY A 175 6.12 11.44 -14.09
C GLY A 175 5.20 11.79 -15.28
N LYS A 176 4.08 11.07 -15.48
CA LYS A 176 3.08 11.35 -16.52
C LYS A 176 1.92 12.21 -15.99
N GLU A 177 1.57 11.99 -14.72
CA GLU A 177 0.54 12.72 -14.00
C GLU A 177 1.08 13.34 -12.72
N LYS A 178 0.43 14.41 -12.24
CA LYS A 178 0.76 15.00 -10.94
C LYS A 178 0.28 14.08 -9.80
N PRO A 179 1.00 13.98 -8.67
CA PRO A 179 0.58 13.18 -7.53
C PRO A 179 -0.81 13.51 -6.99
N ASP A 180 -1.13 14.80 -6.95
CA ASP A 180 -2.44 15.32 -6.53
C ASP A 180 -3.57 14.80 -7.44
N THR A 181 -3.37 14.80 -8.76
CA THR A 181 -4.32 14.23 -9.73
C THR A 181 -4.54 12.72 -9.48
N ILE A 182 -3.47 11.96 -9.28
CA ILE A 182 -3.56 10.50 -9.06
C ILE A 182 -4.33 10.20 -7.77
N VAL A 183 -4.05 10.95 -6.69
CA VAL A 183 -4.72 10.75 -5.39
C VAL A 183 -6.19 11.18 -5.45
N PHE A 184 -6.48 12.34 -6.07
CA PHE A 184 -7.85 12.82 -6.24
C PHE A 184 -8.69 11.84 -7.05
N TYR A 185 -8.21 11.46 -8.25
CA TYR A 185 -8.94 10.58 -9.15
C TYR A 185 -9.30 9.26 -8.48
N PHE A 186 -8.34 8.65 -7.79
CA PHE A 186 -8.58 7.43 -7.04
C PHE A 186 -9.60 7.61 -5.92
N SER A 187 -9.43 8.62 -5.08
CA SER A 187 -10.28 8.80 -3.91
C SER A 187 -11.71 9.16 -4.32
N PHE A 188 -11.87 9.98 -5.37
CA PHE A 188 -13.15 10.37 -5.93
C PHE A 188 -13.87 9.17 -6.57
N PHE A 189 -13.18 8.42 -7.44
CA PHE A 189 -13.69 7.20 -8.07
C PHE A 189 -14.13 6.17 -7.02
N SER A 190 -13.29 5.94 -6.01
CA SER A 190 -13.58 5.02 -4.93
C SER A 190 -14.80 5.46 -4.12
N SER A 191 -14.95 6.77 -3.86
CA SER A 191 -16.12 7.32 -3.16
C SER A 191 -17.39 7.11 -3.96
N ILE A 192 -17.38 7.36 -5.27
CA ILE A 192 -18.56 7.17 -6.14
C ILE A 192 -19.00 5.70 -6.15
N ILE A 193 -18.05 4.77 -6.31
CA ILE A 193 -18.38 3.33 -6.38
C ILE A 193 -18.84 2.78 -5.01
N THR A 194 -18.23 3.24 -3.94
CA THR A 194 -18.61 2.74 -2.61
C THR A 194 -19.87 3.37 -2.05
N LEU A 195 -20.29 4.56 -2.53
CA LEU A 195 -21.47 5.28 -2.05
C LEU A 195 -22.77 4.47 -2.11
N PRO A 196 -23.20 3.88 -3.27
CA PRO A 196 -24.47 3.16 -3.34
C PRO A 196 -24.47 1.94 -2.42
N ILE A 197 -23.35 1.22 -2.33
CA ILE A 197 -23.26 0.05 -1.46
C ILE A 197 -23.25 0.51 0.01
N MET A 198 -22.51 1.57 0.33
CA MET A 198 -22.50 2.16 1.67
C MET A 198 -23.89 2.56 2.12
N LEU A 199 -24.70 3.18 1.25
CA LEU A 199 -26.08 3.55 1.58
C LEU A 199 -26.95 2.33 1.85
N ALA A 200 -26.76 1.24 1.11
CA ALA A 200 -27.52 0.00 1.28
C ALA A 200 -27.20 -0.74 2.59
N VAL A 201 -25.94 -0.63 3.08
CA VAL A 201 -25.47 -1.31 4.30
C VAL A 201 -25.17 -0.35 5.45
N TYR A 202 -25.69 0.88 5.37
CA TYR A 202 -25.40 1.93 6.33
C TYR A 202 -25.77 1.53 7.76
N LYS A 203 -24.82 1.69 8.67
CA LYS A 203 -25.05 1.61 10.11
C LYS A 203 -24.94 3.01 10.73
N PRO A 204 -25.89 3.42 11.60
CA PRO A 204 -25.74 4.65 12.37
C PRO A 204 -24.41 4.62 13.13
N MET A 205 -23.70 5.72 13.14
CA MET A 205 -22.40 5.86 13.82
C MET A 205 -22.43 7.00 14.84
N SER A 206 -21.67 6.81 15.91
CA SER A 206 -21.47 7.85 16.90
C SER A 206 -20.55 8.97 16.37
N ILE A 207 -20.57 10.12 17.01
CA ILE A 207 -19.66 11.24 16.68
C ILE A 207 -18.19 10.79 16.80
N ILE A 208 -17.88 9.94 17.79
CA ILE A 208 -16.52 9.41 17.99
C ILE A 208 -16.10 8.53 16.83
N GLN A 209 -16.99 7.67 16.34
CA GLN A 209 -16.71 6.83 15.16
C GLN A 209 -16.50 7.68 13.90
N LEU A 210 -17.33 8.72 13.72
CA LEU A 210 -17.14 9.67 12.62
C LEU A 210 -15.78 10.38 12.73
N LEU A 211 -15.39 10.83 13.92
CA LEU A 211 -14.08 11.45 14.16
C LEU A 211 -12.93 10.50 13.78
N TYR A 212 -13.02 9.22 14.19
CA TYR A 212 -12.02 8.22 13.81
C TYR A 212 -11.95 8.03 12.28
N LEU A 213 -13.07 8.03 11.58
CA LEU A 213 -13.08 7.92 10.11
C LEU A 213 -12.50 9.17 9.42
N ILE A 214 -12.74 10.36 9.98
CA ILE A 214 -12.09 11.60 9.51
C ILE A 214 -10.57 11.53 9.71
N LEU A 215 -10.11 11.13 10.90
CA LEU A 215 -8.68 10.95 11.17
C LEU A 215 -8.07 9.86 10.27
N ALA A 216 -8.78 8.75 10.06
CA ALA A 216 -8.36 7.73 9.09
C ALA A 216 -8.18 8.34 7.70
N GLY A 217 -9.07 9.23 7.25
CA GLY A 217 -8.97 9.92 5.97
C GLY A 217 -7.79 10.88 5.88
N VAL A 218 -7.51 11.63 6.96
CA VAL A 218 -6.34 12.52 7.04
C VAL A 218 -5.04 11.71 6.92
N PHE A 219 -4.89 10.66 7.73
CA PHE A 219 -3.70 9.80 7.69
C PHE A 219 -3.60 8.99 6.40
N ALA A 220 -4.73 8.59 5.83
CA ALA A 220 -4.76 8.01 4.49
C ALA A 220 -4.23 8.97 3.42
N SER A 221 -4.55 10.25 3.51
CA SER A 221 -4.03 11.26 2.58
C SER A 221 -2.52 11.38 2.73
N ILE A 222 -2.00 11.44 3.95
CA ILE A 222 -0.54 11.41 4.21
C ILE A 222 0.09 10.17 3.56
N GLY A 223 -0.51 8.99 3.78
CA GLY A 223 -0.06 7.74 3.18
C GLY A 223 -0.04 7.76 1.65
N GLN A 224 -1.14 8.19 1.03
CA GLN A 224 -1.29 8.21 -0.44
C GLN A 224 -0.36 9.23 -1.11
N PHE A 225 -0.29 10.45 -0.58
CA PHE A 225 0.66 11.45 -1.09
C PHE A 225 2.10 11.00 -0.86
N GLY A 226 2.40 10.44 0.32
CA GLY A 226 3.71 9.92 0.66
C GLY A 226 4.19 8.87 -0.34
N ILE A 227 3.41 7.81 -0.60
CA ILE A 227 3.82 6.75 -1.54
C ILE A 227 3.90 7.24 -2.98
N THR A 228 2.99 8.14 -3.39
CA THR A 228 3.00 8.69 -4.74
C THR A 228 4.22 9.58 -4.97
N LEU A 229 4.59 10.41 -4.00
CA LEU A 229 5.80 11.22 -4.03
C LEU A 229 7.06 10.34 -3.94
N ALA A 230 7.06 9.31 -3.09
CA ALA A 230 8.19 8.40 -2.99
C ALA A 230 8.54 7.77 -4.34
N TYR A 231 7.54 7.25 -5.07
CA TYR A 231 7.74 6.67 -6.41
C TYR A 231 8.01 7.69 -7.51
N LYS A 232 7.68 8.97 -7.29
CA LYS A 232 8.10 10.06 -8.17
C LYS A 232 9.60 10.34 -8.04
N TYR A 233 10.14 10.29 -6.80
CA TYR A 233 11.52 10.66 -6.54
C TYR A 233 12.51 9.50 -6.72
N ALA A 234 12.10 8.26 -6.45
CA ALA A 234 12.98 7.11 -6.53
C ALA A 234 12.26 5.85 -7.02
N PRO A 235 12.94 4.98 -7.79
CA PRO A 235 12.36 3.72 -8.21
C PRO A 235 12.06 2.81 -7.01
N ALA A 236 10.97 2.04 -7.10
CA ALA A 236 10.52 1.15 -6.02
C ALA A 236 11.63 0.19 -5.53
N LYS A 237 12.49 -0.30 -6.44
CA LYS A 237 13.62 -1.18 -6.12
C LYS A 237 14.64 -0.60 -5.14
N GLU A 238 14.71 0.73 -5.01
CA GLU A 238 15.64 1.43 -4.11
C GLU A 238 15.03 1.78 -2.75
N ILE A 239 13.69 1.84 -2.68
CA ILE A 239 13.01 2.38 -1.49
C ILE A 239 11.97 1.45 -0.90
N SER A 240 11.50 0.41 -1.61
CA SER A 240 10.40 -0.44 -1.15
C SER A 240 10.66 -1.15 0.19
N ILE A 241 11.91 -1.44 0.52
CA ILE A 241 12.24 -2.07 1.81
C ILE A 241 11.85 -1.17 3.00
N PHE A 242 11.93 0.15 2.85
CA PHE A 242 11.56 1.08 3.91
C PHE A 242 10.04 1.15 4.15
N ASP A 243 9.21 0.65 3.23
CA ASP A 243 7.77 0.55 3.42
C ASP A 243 7.39 -0.48 4.52
N TYR A 244 8.29 -1.42 4.83
CA TYR A 244 8.11 -2.36 5.94
C TYR A 244 8.18 -1.70 7.32
N THR A 245 8.64 -0.44 7.43
CA THR A 245 8.51 0.34 8.68
C THR A 245 7.05 0.48 9.12
N ASN A 246 6.10 0.33 8.19
CA ASN A 246 4.67 0.26 8.51
C ASN A 246 4.35 -0.84 9.53
N ILE A 247 5.03 -1.98 9.48
CA ILE A 247 4.80 -3.09 10.41
C ILE A 247 5.29 -2.71 11.82
N ILE A 248 6.43 -2.04 11.90
CA ILE A 248 6.97 -1.53 13.18
C ILE A 248 5.98 -0.54 13.78
N PHE A 249 5.53 0.45 13.00
CA PHE A 249 4.51 1.39 13.46
C PHE A 249 3.22 0.69 13.87
N SER A 250 2.75 -0.28 13.08
CA SER A 250 1.52 -1.03 13.37
C SER A 250 1.63 -1.86 14.64
N ALA A 251 2.79 -2.48 14.90
CA ALA A 251 3.03 -3.25 16.12
C ALA A 251 3.04 -2.35 17.37
N ILE A 252 3.73 -1.19 17.29
CA ILE A 252 3.76 -0.20 18.38
C ILE A 252 2.34 0.33 18.63
N ILE A 253 1.61 0.70 17.59
CA ILE A 253 0.24 1.21 17.69
C ILE A 253 -0.69 0.13 18.26
N SER A 254 -0.53 -1.14 17.82
CA SER A 254 -1.31 -2.27 18.32
C SER A 254 -1.12 -2.46 19.81
N LEU A 255 0.12 -2.36 20.30
CA LEU A 255 0.41 -2.42 21.74
C LEU A 255 -0.19 -1.24 22.50
N VAL A 256 0.04 -0.02 22.01
CA VAL A 256 -0.34 1.21 22.74
C VAL A 256 -1.86 1.43 22.77
N LEU A 257 -2.55 1.20 21.65
CA LEU A 257 -3.98 1.49 21.54
C LEU A 257 -4.89 0.29 21.85
N PHE A 258 -4.41 -0.93 21.60
CA PHE A 258 -5.24 -2.14 21.74
C PHE A 258 -4.73 -3.11 22.82
N GLY A 259 -3.54 -2.87 23.39
CA GLY A 259 -2.92 -3.75 24.37
C GLY A 259 -2.53 -5.13 23.81
N VAL A 260 -2.46 -5.27 22.48
CA VAL A 260 -2.25 -6.56 21.82
C VAL A 260 -0.93 -6.55 21.05
N LEU A 261 -0.11 -7.56 21.28
CA LEU A 261 1.10 -7.84 20.50
C LEU A 261 0.87 -9.03 19.56
N PRO A 262 1.56 -9.07 18.41
CA PRO A 262 1.61 -10.27 17.61
C PRO A 262 2.22 -11.43 18.42
N ASP A 263 1.69 -12.63 18.23
CA ASP A 263 2.26 -13.80 18.86
C ASP A 263 3.60 -14.22 18.21
N TRP A 264 4.30 -15.16 18.82
CA TRP A 264 5.64 -15.57 18.40
C TRP A 264 5.67 -16.16 16.98
N LEU A 265 4.61 -16.85 16.53
CA LEU A 265 4.51 -17.37 15.16
C LEU A 265 4.40 -16.23 14.16
N SER A 266 3.54 -15.24 14.43
CA SER A 266 3.42 -14.03 13.60
C SER A 266 4.76 -13.29 13.51
N VAL A 267 5.50 -13.16 14.61
CA VAL A 267 6.84 -12.54 14.63
C VAL A 267 7.81 -13.29 13.73
N ILE A 268 7.83 -14.64 13.78
CA ILE A 268 8.63 -15.45 12.85
C ILE A 268 8.21 -15.17 11.39
N GLY A 269 6.91 -15.15 11.10
CA GLY A 269 6.38 -14.82 9.79
C GLY A 269 6.87 -13.45 9.29
N TYR A 270 6.86 -12.42 10.15
CA TYR A 270 7.38 -11.08 9.83
C TYR A 270 8.87 -11.10 9.47
N LEU A 271 9.68 -11.82 10.27
CA LEU A 271 11.11 -11.93 10.02
C LEU A 271 11.40 -12.65 8.69
N ILE A 272 10.64 -13.70 8.36
CA ILE A 272 10.78 -14.43 7.09
C ILE A 272 10.40 -13.53 5.91
N ILE A 273 9.25 -12.85 5.95
CA ILE A 273 8.79 -11.97 4.86
C ILE A 273 9.74 -10.77 4.70
N PHE A 274 10.13 -10.14 5.80
CA PHE A 274 11.09 -9.03 5.77
C PHE A 274 12.45 -9.46 5.24
N GLY A 275 12.98 -10.58 5.73
CA GLY A 275 14.25 -11.14 5.27
C GLY A 275 14.24 -11.48 3.79
N SER A 276 13.13 -12.07 3.30
CA SER A 276 12.93 -12.34 1.87
C SER A 276 12.87 -11.06 1.03
N SER A 277 12.15 -10.04 1.50
CA SER A 277 12.09 -8.72 0.86
C SER A 277 13.45 -8.02 0.84
N PHE A 278 14.20 -8.10 1.94
CA PHE A 278 15.54 -7.52 2.03
C PHE A 278 16.51 -8.20 1.09
N TYR A 279 16.46 -9.53 1.02
CA TYR A 279 17.24 -10.31 0.05
C TYR A 279 16.92 -9.88 -1.39
N MET A 280 15.63 -9.77 -1.73
CA MET A 280 15.19 -9.29 -3.05
C MET A 280 15.68 -7.88 -3.37
N PHE A 281 15.60 -6.98 -2.39
CA PHE A 281 16.10 -5.61 -2.54
C PHE A 281 17.59 -5.58 -2.90
N ILE A 282 18.43 -6.33 -2.17
CA ILE A 282 19.86 -6.43 -2.46
C ILE A 282 20.12 -7.07 -3.82
N PHE A 283 19.40 -8.15 -4.14
CA PHE A 283 19.56 -8.87 -5.40
C PHE A 283 19.21 -8.00 -6.60
N ASN A 284 18.08 -7.31 -6.58
CA ASN A 284 17.68 -6.41 -7.66
C ASN A 284 18.67 -5.24 -7.84
N LYS A 285 19.19 -4.68 -6.73
CA LYS A 285 20.20 -3.63 -6.80
C LYS A 285 21.50 -4.09 -7.50
N LYS A 286 21.95 -5.32 -7.23
CA LYS A 286 23.13 -5.90 -7.89
C LYS A 286 22.89 -6.12 -9.40
N LEU A 287 21.71 -6.55 -9.78
CA LEU A 287 21.36 -6.75 -11.20
C LEU A 287 21.42 -5.43 -11.99
N ASP A 288 20.85 -4.37 -11.43
CA ASP A 288 20.85 -3.07 -12.10
C ASP A 288 22.24 -2.50 -12.31
N SER A 289 23.13 -2.66 -11.31
CA SER A 289 24.52 -2.23 -11.44
C SER A 289 25.28 -3.03 -12.50
N PHE A 290 24.98 -4.31 -12.65
CA PHE A 290 25.55 -5.16 -13.68
C PHE A 290 25.07 -4.76 -15.09
N ASP A 291 23.76 -4.55 -15.27
CA ASP A 291 23.17 -4.14 -16.55
C ASP A 291 23.64 -2.74 -16.97
N GLN A 292 23.83 -1.82 -16.03
CA GLN A 292 24.42 -0.49 -16.30
C GLN A 292 25.88 -0.57 -16.75
N ASN A 293 26.67 -1.45 -16.14
CA ASN A 293 28.08 -1.65 -16.50
C ASN A 293 28.23 -2.28 -17.90
N ILE A 294 27.31 -3.19 -18.29
CA ILE A 294 27.32 -3.76 -19.65
C ILE A 294 27.00 -2.67 -20.68
N LYS A 295 25.94 -1.90 -20.47
CA LYS A 295 25.55 -0.80 -21.37
C LYS A 295 26.64 0.25 -21.51
N ALA A 296 27.33 0.60 -20.43
CA ALA A 296 28.44 1.54 -20.45
C ALA A 296 29.64 1.00 -21.24
N LYS A 297 29.89 -0.32 -21.25
CA LYS A 297 30.93 -0.96 -22.06
C LYS A 297 30.57 -1.02 -23.54
N GLU A 298 29.28 -1.28 -23.85
CA GLU A 298 28.79 -1.30 -25.24
C GLU A 298 28.78 0.08 -25.92
N ILE A 299 28.65 1.17 -25.13
CA ILE A 299 28.73 2.56 -25.67
C ILE A 299 30.18 3.00 -25.88
N ASN A 300 31.15 2.42 -25.17
CA ASN A 300 32.56 2.76 -25.24
C ASN A 300 33.37 1.81 -26.15
N SER A 301 32.72 0.81 -26.76
CA SER A 301 33.28 -0.08 -27.80
C SER A 301 32.81 0.32 -29.19
#